data_f2e5ac9b3650a577a99aa8fc9b5eaf76
#
_entry.id   f2e5ac9b3650a577a99aa8fc9b5eaf76
#
_cell.length_a   1.000
_cell.length_b   1.000
_cell.length_c   1.000
_cell.angle_alpha   90.00
_cell.angle_beta   90.00
_cell.angle_gamma   90.00
#
_symmetry.space_group_name_H-M   'P 1'
#
loop_
_entity.id
_entity.type
_entity.pdbx_description
1 polymer ?
#
loop_
_entity_poly.entity_id
_entity_poly.type
_entity_poly.pdbx_seq_one_letter_code
_entity_poly.pdbx_strand_id
1 'polypeptide(L)'
;EKAELTDDPAERERLLTFIIVGAGPTGVELTGQIAELANRTLNDVYSNYGTTSAKIYLLDGAPQVLPPFGKRLGRKAQRTLEKEGVQVHLNAMVTDVTADTVTYKDMKTEEETTLTGATKIWSAGVAASPLGKMVAEQAGVEADRAGRVSVNEDLTVGEHNNVYMVGDMISLNRLPGLAQVAIQGGAHVAKLIQAKVDEESTANEKEAFDYFDKGSMAIVKRFNAVVKLGKTEFGGFAGWVAWLGLHLTYVIGLRSRLAVLVNWATNILSRDRGNLEITTQQRIARNIINKNEK
;
A
#
# COMPACT_ATOMS: atom_id res chain seq x y z
N GLU A 1 -21.81 -4.00 -10.00
CA GLU A 1 -23.11 -3.44 -10.41
C GLU A 1 -23.17 -3.15 -11.90
N LYS A 2 -22.27 -2.34 -12.50
CA LYS A 2 -22.29 -2.02 -13.93
C LYS A 2 -22.21 -3.28 -14.80
N ALA A 3 -21.39 -4.25 -14.43
CA ALA A 3 -21.27 -5.53 -15.13
C ALA A 3 -22.55 -6.37 -15.06
N GLU A 4 -23.34 -6.24 -14.01
CA GLU A 4 -24.65 -6.89 -13.85
C GLU A 4 -25.71 -6.30 -14.79
N LEU A 5 -25.58 -5.00 -15.12
CA LEU A 5 -26.57 -4.24 -15.89
C LEU A 5 -26.29 -4.21 -17.39
N THR A 6 -25.12 -4.69 -17.83
CA THR A 6 -24.78 -4.67 -19.26
C THR A 6 -25.10 -6.01 -19.94
N ASP A 7 -25.69 -5.95 -21.12
CA ASP A 7 -25.94 -7.10 -21.99
C ASP A 7 -24.75 -7.41 -22.91
N ASP A 8 -23.82 -6.44 -23.07
CA ASP A 8 -22.61 -6.61 -23.89
C ASP A 8 -21.56 -7.47 -23.15
N PRO A 9 -21.20 -8.65 -23.68
CA PRO A 9 -20.19 -9.51 -23.06
C PRO A 9 -18.80 -8.89 -23.00
N ALA A 10 -18.42 -8.07 -23.99
CA ALA A 10 -17.11 -7.42 -24.03
C ALA A 10 -17.02 -6.32 -22.98
N GLU A 11 -18.05 -5.50 -22.84
CA GLU A 11 -18.13 -4.48 -21.79
C GLU A 11 -18.16 -5.12 -20.40
N ARG A 12 -18.87 -6.22 -20.24
CA ARG A 12 -18.90 -6.98 -18.99
C ARG A 12 -17.52 -7.49 -18.61
N GLU A 13 -16.80 -8.11 -19.55
CA GLU A 13 -15.43 -8.58 -19.31
C GLU A 13 -14.52 -7.41 -18.91
N ARG A 14 -14.60 -6.27 -19.60
CA ARG A 14 -13.86 -5.05 -19.28
C ARG A 14 -14.15 -4.57 -17.86
N LEU A 15 -15.44 -4.53 -17.46
CA LEU A 15 -15.89 -4.11 -16.13
C LEU A 15 -15.46 -5.07 -15.00
N LEU A 16 -15.31 -6.35 -15.29
CA LEU A 16 -14.85 -7.39 -14.35
C LEU A 16 -13.33 -7.60 -14.39
N THR A 17 -12.61 -6.80 -15.17
CA THR A 17 -11.14 -6.87 -15.22
C THR A 17 -10.52 -5.79 -14.34
N PHE A 18 -9.68 -6.25 -13.40
CA PHE A 18 -8.93 -5.44 -12.44
C PHE A 18 -7.44 -5.58 -12.73
N ILE A 19 -6.76 -4.46 -12.94
CA ILE A 19 -5.33 -4.44 -13.25
C ILE A 19 -4.62 -3.65 -12.15
N ILE A 20 -3.78 -4.33 -11.37
CA ILE A 20 -3.02 -3.75 -10.27
C ILE A 20 -1.55 -3.66 -10.70
N VAL A 21 -0.97 -2.48 -10.64
CA VAL A 21 0.44 -2.23 -10.98
C VAL A 21 1.23 -1.99 -9.70
N GLY A 22 2.23 -2.83 -9.46
CA GLY A 22 3.07 -2.83 -8.27
C GLY A 22 2.79 -4.03 -7.34
N ALA A 23 3.76 -4.94 -7.22
CA ALA A 23 3.68 -6.13 -6.35
C ALA A 23 4.43 -5.93 -5.01
N GLY A 24 4.52 -4.68 -4.55
CA GLY A 24 4.88 -4.33 -3.17
C GLY A 24 3.76 -4.66 -2.18
N PRO A 25 3.92 -4.35 -0.88
CA PRO A 25 2.92 -4.66 0.14
C PRO A 25 1.51 -4.17 -0.22
N THR A 26 1.37 -2.90 -0.60
CA THR A 26 0.08 -2.30 -0.95
C THR A 26 -0.62 -3.03 -2.10
N GLY A 27 0.11 -3.32 -3.19
CA GLY A 27 -0.46 -4.00 -4.34
C GLY A 27 -0.85 -5.44 -4.04
N VAL A 28 -0.05 -6.16 -3.27
CA VAL A 28 -0.36 -7.53 -2.83
C VAL A 28 -1.60 -7.56 -1.94
N GLU A 29 -1.69 -6.66 -0.97
CA GLU A 29 -2.84 -6.56 -0.06
C GLU A 29 -4.13 -6.21 -0.81
N LEU A 30 -4.09 -5.22 -1.70
CA LEU A 30 -5.23 -4.85 -2.54
C LEU A 30 -5.66 -5.99 -3.46
N THR A 31 -4.70 -6.63 -4.13
CA THR A 31 -4.98 -7.77 -5.02
C THR A 31 -5.66 -8.90 -4.26
N GLY A 32 -5.16 -9.25 -3.09
CA GLY A 32 -5.75 -10.28 -2.23
C GLY A 32 -7.15 -9.92 -1.75
N GLN A 33 -7.41 -8.65 -1.42
CA GLN A 33 -8.74 -8.17 -1.03
C GLN A 33 -9.73 -8.18 -2.20
N ILE A 34 -9.31 -7.77 -3.39
CA ILE A 34 -10.15 -7.80 -4.61
C ILE A 34 -10.49 -9.25 -4.96
N ALA A 35 -9.52 -10.16 -4.90
CA ALA A 35 -9.76 -11.58 -5.14
C ALA A 35 -10.74 -12.18 -4.10
N GLU A 36 -10.60 -11.84 -2.83
CA GLU A 36 -11.53 -12.28 -1.78
C GLU A 36 -12.95 -11.71 -1.99
N LEU A 37 -13.07 -10.43 -2.38
CA LEU A 37 -14.37 -9.82 -2.70
C LEU A 37 -15.04 -10.54 -3.88
N ALA A 38 -14.31 -10.75 -4.97
CA ALA A 38 -14.84 -11.38 -6.18
C ALA A 38 -15.22 -12.84 -5.92
N ASN A 39 -14.33 -13.65 -5.31
CA ASN A 39 -14.49 -15.08 -5.22
C ASN A 39 -15.38 -15.54 -4.04
N ARG A 40 -15.57 -14.67 -3.03
CA ARG A 40 -16.26 -15.08 -1.80
C ARG A 40 -17.39 -14.16 -1.38
N THR A 41 -17.13 -12.85 -1.31
CA THR A 41 -18.07 -11.93 -0.66
C THR A 41 -19.22 -11.57 -1.59
N LEU A 42 -18.95 -11.36 -2.87
CA LEU A 42 -19.92 -10.90 -3.85
C LEU A 42 -20.46 -12.02 -4.76
N ASN A 43 -19.95 -13.24 -4.62
CA ASN A 43 -20.29 -14.35 -5.51
C ASN A 43 -21.80 -14.62 -5.59
N ASP A 44 -22.49 -14.52 -4.46
CA ASP A 44 -23.93 -14.82 -4.35
C ASP A 44 -24.80 -13.55 -4.34
N VAL A 45 -24.21 -12.37 -4.56
CA VAL A 45 -24.93 -11.08 -4.50
C VAL A 45 -25.55 -10.71 -5.84
N TYR A 46 -24.92 -11.10 -6.93
CA TYR A 46 -25.35 -10.81 -8.29
C TYR A 46 -25.91 -12.07 -8.94
N SER A 47 -27.09 -11.93 -9.59
CA SER A 47 -27.85 -13.07 -10.11
C SER A 47 -27.57 -13.39 -11.59
N ASN A 48 -27.17 -12.39 -12.38
CA ASN A 48 -26.94 -12.59 -13.80
C ASN A 48 -25.54 -13.12 -14.09
N TYR A 49 -24.53 -12.72 -13.27
CA TYR A 49 -23.15 -13.14 -13.45
C TYR A 49 -22.49 -13.39 -12.11
N GLY A 50 -21.86 -14.56 -11.99
CA GLY A 50 -20.98 -14.82 -10.86
C GLY A 50 -19.74 -13.94 -10.94
N THR A 51 -19.39 -13.26 -9.83
CA THR A 51 -18.18 -12.44 -9.73
C THR A 51 -16.88 -13.25 -9.78
N THR A 52 -16.98 -14.58 -9.74
CA THR A 52 -15.87 -15.52 -9.99
C THR A 52 -15.30 -15.45 -11.41
N SER A 53 -16.03 -14.80 -12.34
CA SER A 53 -15.52 -14.46 -13.68
C SER A 53 -14.59 -13.25 -13.71
N ALA A 54 -14.36 -12.58 -12.59
CA ALA A 54 -13.44 -11.44 -12.51
C ALA A 54 -12.00 -11.86 -12.87
N LYS A 55 -11.39 -11.09 -13.76
CA LYS A 55 -9.98 -11.21 -14.13
C LYS A 55 -9.16 -10.25 -13.29
N ILE A 56 -8.18 -10.77 -12.56
CA ILE A 56 -7.36 -9.96 -11.66
C ILE A 56 -5.90 -10.14 -12.06
N TYR A 57 -5.28 -9.05 -12.50
CA TYR A 57 -3.90 -8.99 -12.93
C TYR A 57 -3.07 -8.22 -11.90
N LEU A 58 -1.91 -8.77 -11.53
CA LEU A 58 -0.90 -8.10 -10.73
C LEU A 58 0.37 -7.98 -11.55
N LEU A 59 0.75 -6.76 -11.93
CA LEU A 59 1.91 -6.47 -12.77
C LEU A 59 3.03 -5.84 -11.94
N ASP A 60 4.27 -6.27 -12.12
CA ASP A 60 5.43 -5.61 -11.52
C ASP A 60 6.68 -5.78 -12.40
N GLY A 61 7.48 -4.71 -12.54
CA GLY A 61 8.77 -4.76 -13.21
C GLY A 61 9.83 -5.57 -12.45
N ALA A 62 9.65 -5.80 -11.15
CA ALA A 62 10.54 -6.64 -10.35
C ALA A 62 10.37 -8.14 -10.69
N PRO A 63 11.42 -8.96 -10.49
CA PRO A 63 11.38 -10.40 -10.76
C PRO A 63 10.68 -11.22 -9.66
N GLN A 64 10.12 -10.58 -8.64
CA GLN A 64 9.43 -11.25 -7.53
C GLN A 64 8.38 -10.36 -6.87
N VAL A 65 7.38 -11.00 -6.29
CA VAL A 65 6.40 -10.37 -5.40
C VAL A 65 7.05 -10.06 -4.06
N LEU A 66 6.70 -8.92 -3.45
CA LEU A 66 7.21 -8.47 -2.15
C LEU A 66 8.75 -8.48 -2.06
N PRO A 67 9.49 -7.74 -2.91
CA PRO A 67 10.95 -7.77 -2.94
C PRO A 67 11.61 -7.61 -1.56
N PRO A 68 11.17 -6.70 -0.67
CA PRO A 68 11.78 -6.51 0.65
C PRO A 68 11.68 -7.72 1.58
N PHE A 69 10.72 -8.63 1.34
CA PHE A 69 10.51 -9.82 2.16
C PHE A 69 11.40 -11.01 1.78
N GLY A 70 12.13 -10.91 0.67
CA GLY A 70 13.00 -11.97 0.19
C GLY A 70 12.28 -13.06 -0.63
N LYS A 71 13.09 -13.93 -1.25
CA LYS A 71 12.59 -14.91 -2.24
C LYS A 71 11.62 -15.94 -1.67
N ARG A 72 11.78 -16.37 -0.42
CA ARG A 72 10.96 -17.41 0.20
C ARG A 72 9.54 -16.92 0.46
N LEU A 73 9.41 -15.77 1.12
CA LEU A 73 8.12 -15.18 1.45
C LEU A 73 7.43 -14.62 0.21
N GLY A 74 8.18 -14.01 -0.72
CA GLY A 74 7.65 -13.53 -2.00
C GLY A 74 7.01 -14.65 -2.81
N ARG A 75 7.69 -15.81 -2.98
CA ARG A 75 7.12 -16.98 -3.66
C ARG A 75 5.90 -17.55 -2.92
N LYS A 76 5.88 -17.50 -1.58
CA LYS A 76 4.72 -17.95 -0.82
C LYS A 76 3.52 -17.04 -1.05
N ALA A 77 3.72 -15.72 -1.05
CA ALA A 77 2.68 -14.74 -1.34
C ALA A 77 2.15 -14.90 -2.77
N GLN A 78 3.03 -14.98 -3.76
CA GLN A 78 2.66 -15.21 -5.17
C GLN A 78 1.78 -16.44 -5.34
N ARG A 79 2.22 -17.61 -4.85
CA ARG A 79 1.43 -18.83 -4.94
C ARG A 79 0.08 -18.74 -4.23
N THR A 80 -0.01 -17.92 -3.18
CA THR A 80 -1.27 -17.70 -2.48
C THR A 80 -2.23 -16.89 -3.36
N LEU A 81 -1.76 -15.83 -4.01
CA LEU A 81 -2.56 -15.04 -4.95
C LEU A 81 -2.98 -15.83 -6.19
N GLU A 82 -2.05 -16.59 -6.78
CA GLU A 82 -2.34 -17.46 -7.94
C GLU A 82 -3.42 -18.51 -7.63
N LYS A 83 -3.44 -19.07 -6.41
CA LYS A 83 -4.51 -19.98 -5.96
C LYS A 83 -5.87 -19.31 -5.81
N GLU A 84 -5.91 -18.00 -5.64
CA GLU A 84 -7.14 -17.18 -5.65
C GLU A 84 -7.53 -16.73 -7.06
N GLY A 85 -6.88 -17.23 -8.11
CA GLY A 85 -7.18 -16.90 -9.50
C GLY A 85 -6.51 -15.62 -10.02
N VAL A 86 -5.57 -15.04 -9.26
CA VAL A 86 -4.82 -13.86 -9.69
C VAL A 86 -3.76 -14.25 -10.72
N GLN A 87 -3.68 -13.52 -11.81
CA GLN A 87 -2.64 -13.63 -12.82
C GLN A 87 -1.48 -12.69 -12.46
N VAL A 88 -0.34 -13.26 -12.04
CA VAL A 88 0.83 -12.50 -11.60
C VAL A 88 1.86 -12.44 -12.73
N HIS A 89 2.11 -11.24 -13.24
CA HIS A 89 3.09 -10.95 -14.27
C HIS A 89 4.26 -10.16 -13.68
N LEU A 90 5.39 -10.84 -13.53
CA LEU A 90 6.65 -10.27 -13.03
C LEU A 90 7.58 -9.97 -14.20
N ASN A 91 8.56 -9.10 -14.01
CA ASN A 91 9.38 -8.49 -15.07
C ASN A 91 8.52 -7.75 -16.10
N ALA A 92 7.32 -7.34 -15.74
CA ALA A 92 6.33 -6.65 -16.55
C ALA A 92 6.42 -5.14 -16.29
N MET A 93 7.15 -4.42 -17.11
CA MET A 93 7.30 -2.97 -17.04
C MET A 93 6.13 -2.32 -17.77
N VAL A 94 5.26 -1.64 -17.03
CA VAL A 94 4.16 -0.88 -17.63
C VAL A 94 4.72 0.31 -18.41
N THR A 95 4.36 0.39 -19.69
CA THR A 95 4.83 1.40 -20.64
C THR A 95 3.75 2.43 -20.97
N ASP A 96 2.47 2.04 -20.92
CA ASP A 96 1.35 2.94 -21.19
C ASP A 96 0.10 2.59 -20.38
N VAL A 97 -0.68 3.61 -20.02
CA VAL A 97 -1.96 3.48 -19.32
C VAL A 97 -2.96 4.45 -19.94
N THR A 98 -4.02 3.92 -20.51
CA THR A 98 -5.14 4.71 -21.06
C THR A 98 -6.39 4.61 -20.20
N ALA A 99 -7.49 5.20 -20.66
CA ALA A 99 -8.80 5.06 -20.01
C ALA A 99 -9.27 3.60 -19.92
N ASP A 100 -8.90 2.75 -20.88
CA ASP A 100 -9.42 1.38 -21.00
C ASP A 100 -8.33 0.30 -20.95
N THR A 101 -7.06 0.65 -21.12
CA THR A 101 -5.99 -0.32 -21.26
C THR A 101 -4.80 -0.05 -20.37
N VAL A 102 -4.01 -1.09 -20.12
CA VAL A 102 -2.64 -1.04 -19.59
C VAL A 102 -1.76 -1.87 -20.51
N THR A 103 -0.71 -1.24 -21.04
CA THR A 103 0.31 -1.93 -21.83
C THR A 103 1.57 -2.13 -21.00
N TYR A 104 2.11 -3.33 -21.02
CA TYR A 104 3.38 -3.63 -20.37
C TYR A 104 4.31 -4.39 -21.32
N LYS A 105 5.60 -4.21 -21.11
CA LYS A 105 6.69 -4.92 -21.79
C LYS A 105 7.29 -5.96 -20.85
N ASP A 106 7.37 -7.21 -21.29
CA ASP A 106 8.14 -8.22 -20.58
C ASP A 106 9.64 -7.91 -20.73
N MET A 107 10.32 -7.70 -19.60
CA MET A 107 11.74 -7.30 -19.56
C MET A 107 12.71 -8.41 -19.99
N LYS A 108 12.20 -9.65 -20.20
CA LYS A 108 13.02 -10.79 -20.64
C LYS A 108 12.84 -11.10 -22.11
N THR A 109 11.59 -11.09 -22.59
CA THR A 109 11.25 -11.41 -23.99
C THR A 109 11.14 -10.18 -24.85
N GLU A 110 11.04 -8.99 -24.24
CA GLU A 110 10.78 -7.70 -24.88
C GLU A 110 9.42 -7.60 -25.58
N GLU A 111 8.55 -8.59 -25.41
CA GLU A 111 7.20 -8.60 -25.95
C GLU A 111 6.31 -7.61 -25.22
N GLU A 112 5.49 -6.91 -25.98
CA GLU A 112 4.47 -6.00 -25.44
C GLU A 112 3.11 -6.71 -25.37
N THR A 113 2.42 -6.52 -24.26
CA THR A 113 1.08 -7.05 -24.04
C THR A 113 0.18 -5.91 -23.56
N THR A 114 -1.01 -5.82 -24.16
CA THR A 114 -2.02 -4.84 -23.75
C THR A 114 -3.20 -5.58 -23.10
N LEU A 115 -3.53 -5.18 -21.88
CA LEU A 115 -4.70 -5.66 -21.13
C LEU A 115 -5.79 -4.61 -21.16
N THR A 116 -7.04 -5.04 -21.42
CA THR A 116 -8.21 -4.18 -21.34
C THR A 116 -8.91 -4.37 -20.01
N GLY A 117 -9.20 -3.29 -19.29
CA GLY A 117 -9.86 -3.36 -17.99
C GLY A 117 -10.39 -2.00 -17.53
N ALA A 118 -11.57 -2.01 -16.91
CA ALA A 118 -12.18 -0.79 -16.40
C ALA A 118 -11.50 -0.27 -15.13
N THR A 119 -10.97 -1.16 -14.29
CA THR A 119 -10.33 -0.78 -13.02
C THR A 119 -8.83 -0.98 -13.10
N LYS A 120 -8.12 0.13 -13.01
CA LYS A 120 -6.65 0.18 -12.95
C LYS A 120 -6.23 0.81 -11.63
N ILE A 121 -5.38 0.12 -10.88
CA ILE A 121 -4.89 0.57 -9.57
C ILE A 121 -3.37 0.67 -9.63
N TRP A 122 -2.86 1.89 -9.51
CA TRP A 122 -1.42 2.13 -9.49
C TRP A 122 -0.92 2.15 -8.04
N SER A 123 -0.15 1.16 -7.66
CA SER A 123 0.48 1.02 -6.34
C SER A 123 2.01 0.96 -6.41
N ALA A 124 2.56 1.15 -7.61
CA ALA A 124 4.00 1.16 -7.85
C ALA A 124 4.57 2.57 -7.68
N GLY A 125 5.62 2.68 -6.88
CA GLY A 125 6.33 3.95 -6.66
C GLY A 125 5.48 4.99 -5.90
N VAL A 126 6.07 5.53 -4.85
CA VAL A 126 5.50 6.63 -4.07
C VAL A 126 6.38 7.85 -4.26
N ALA A 127 5.78 8.97 -4.64
CA ALA A 127 6.44 10.25 -4.68
C ALA A 127 6.21 11.02 -3.36
N ALA A 128 7.21 11.74 -2.90
CA ALA A 128 7.07 12.63 -1.76
C ALA A 128 6.12 13.80 -2.10
N SER A 129 5.57 14.44 -1.07
CA SER A 129 4.75 15.62 -1.25
C SER A 129 5.52 16.73 -1.97
N PRO A 130 4.86 17.50 -2.86
CA PRO A 130 5.48 18.68 -3.48
C PRO A 130 6.03 19.71 -2.46
N LEU A 131 5.51 19.71 -1.24
CA LEU A 131 6.04 20.51 -0.13
C LEU A 131 7.52 20.21 0.14
N GLY A 132 7.96 18.95 0.00
CA GLY A 132 9.37 18.57 0.14
C GLY A 132 10.27 19.33 -0.81
N LYS A 133 9.89 19.41 -2.08
CA LYS A 133 10.63 20.16 -3.09
C LYS A 133 10.72 21.64 -2.75
N MET A 134 9.62 22.25 -2.30
CA MET A 134 9.61 23.67 -1.90
C MET A 134 10.55 23.94 -0.72
N VAL A 135 10.56 23.04 0.28
CA VAL A 135 11.47 23.17 1.42
C VAL A 135 12.92 22.98 0.98
N ALA A 136 13.20 21.99 0.12
CA ALA A 136 14.54 21.75 -0.40
C ALA A 136 15.10 22.96 -1.16
N GLU A 137 14.30 23.56 -2.03
CA GLU A 137 14.66 24.75 -2.80
C GLU A 137 14.97 25.95 -1.87
N GLN A 138 14.14 26.19 -0.83
CA GLN A 138 14.36 27.29 0.12
C GLN A 138 15.55 27.06 1.04
N ALA A 139 15.81 25.81 1.42
CA ALA A 139 16.92 25.44 2.29
C ALA A 139 18.24 25.20 1.54
N GLY A 140 18.23 25.24 0.21
CA GLY A 140 19.42 24.97 -0.60
C GLY A 140 19.94 23.54 -0.52
N VAL A 141 19.03 22.56 -0.27
CA VAL A 141 19.37 21.13 -0.19
C VAL A 141 18.80 20.35 -1.39
N GLU A 142 19.35 19.16 -1.65
CA GLU A 142 18.90 18.32 -2.75
C GLU A 142 17.65 17.52 -2.39
N ALA A 143 16.80 17.29 -3.39
CA ALA A 143 15.74 16.29 -3.37
C ALA A 143 16.06 15.19 -4.38
N ASP A 144 15.75 13.94 -4.03
CA ASP A 144 15.93 12.81 -4.94
C ASP A 144 14.84 12.77 -6.04
N ARG A 145 14.93 11.78 -6.96
CA ARG A 145 13.95 11.62 -8.04
C ARG A 145 12.53 11.39 -7.58
N ALA A 146 12.33 10.86 -6.37
CA ALA A 146 11.02 10.67 -5.74
C ALA A 146 10.54 11.92 -4.99
N GLY A 147 11.33 13.01 -4.98
CA GLY A 147 11.03 14.25 -4.27
C GLY A 147 11.36 14.21 -2.78
N ARG A 148 12.11 13.19 -2.31
CA ARG A 148 12.53 13.10 -0.90
C ARG A 148 13.72 14.01 -0.67
N VAL A 149 13.66 14.75 0.43
CA VAL A 149 14.63 15.79 0.80
C VAL A 149 15.79 15.19 1.57
N SER A 150 17.01 15.52 1.19
CA SER A 150 18.20 15.19 1.97
C SER A 150 18.18 15.92 3.30
N VAL A 151 18.23 15.19 4.40
CA VAL A 151 18.26 15.74 5.75
C VAL A 151 19.56 15.39 6.46
N ASN A 152 19.89 16.15 7.49
CA ASN A 152 21.01 15.84 8.38
C ASN A 152 20.70 14.60 9.24
N GLU A 153 21.71 14.07 9.91
CA GLU A 153 21.55 12.87 10.77
C GLU A 153 20.57 13.11 11.93
N ASP A 154 20.42 14.34 12.39
CA ASP A 154 19.46 14.76 13.44
C ASP A 154 18.06 15.11 12.89
N LEU A 155 17.81 14.83 11.60
CA LEU A 155 16.58 15.15 10.87
C LEU A 155 16.32 16.63 10.63
N THR A 156 17.30 17.51 10.84
CA THR A 156 17.23 18.92 10.43
C THR A 156 17.47 19.08 8.93
N VAL A 157 17.07 20.21 8.36
CA VAL A 157 17.15 20.49 6.92
C VAL A 157 18.24 21.54 6.64
N GLY A 158 19.31 21.13 5.95
CA GLY A 158 20.41 22.03 5.58
C GLY A 158 21.07 22.68 6.80
N GLU A 159 21.23 23.99 6.76
CA GLU A 159 21.79 24.76 7.89
C GLU A 159 20.73 25.21 8.92
N HIS A 160 19.45 24.87 8.69
CA HIS A 160 18.33 25.30 9.53
C HIS A 160 18.14 24.33 10.71
N ASN A 161 18.70 24.66 11.84
CA ASN A 161 18.64 23.83 13.07
C ASN A 161 17.27 23.86 13.79
N ASN A 162 16.29 24.60 13.28
CA ASN A 162 14.92 24.70 13.77
C ASN A 162 13.86 24.17 12.77
N VAL A 163 14.29 23.66 11.61
CA VAL A 163 13.41 23.06 10.61
C VAL A 163 13.73 21.57 10.55
N TYR A 164 12.73 20.74 10.87
CA TYR A 164 12.84 19.28 10.87
C TYR A 164 11.96 18.66 9.80
N MET A 165 12.39 17.56 9.25
CA MET A 165 11.61 16.78 8.32
C MET A 165 11.69 15.29 8.67
N VAL A 166 10.55 14.58 8.59
CA VAL A 166 10.43 13.16 9.01
C VAL A 166 9.55 12.36 8.05
N GLY A 167 9.61 11.05 8.14
CA GLY A 167 8.74 10.12 7.40
C GLY A 167 9.12 9.98 5.93
N ASP A 168 8.10 9.78 5.08
CA ASP A 168 8.30 9.43 3.67
C ASP A 168 8.89 10.57 2.81
N MET A 169 8.98 11.76 3.38
CA MET A 169 9.54 12.93 2.70
C MET A 169 11.07 13.04 2.80
N ILE A 170 11.73 12.21 3.62
CA ILE A 170 13.17 12.31 3.84
C ILE A 170 13.98 11.31 3.01
N SER A 171 15.19 11.72 2.66
CA SER A 171 16.26 10.87 2.14
C SER A 171 17.41 10.87 3.14
N LEU A 172 17.52 9.82 3.96
CA LEU A 172 18.57 9.62 4.94
C LEU A 172 19.00 8.15 4.91
N ASN A 173 20.29 7.87 4.69
CA ASN A 173 20.91 6.54 4.81
C ASN A 173 20.10 5.40 4.14
N ARG A 174 19.37 5.67 3.05
CA ARG A 174 18.48 4.74 2.34
C ARG A 174 17.36 4.16 3.22
N LEU A 175 16.91 4.89 4.22
CA LEU A 175 15.76 4.49 5.03
C LEU A 175 14.54 4.26 4.13
N PRO A 176 13.80 3.19 4.37
CA PRO A 176 12.60 2.90 3.60
C PRO A 176 11.44 3.86 3.96
N GLY A 177 10.55 4.16 3.02
CA GLY A 177 9.28 4.85 3.27
C GLY A 177 8.32 3.92 4.03
N LEU A 178 8.42 3.90 5.34
CA LEU A 178 7.61 3.05 6.23
C LEU A 178 7.07 3.88 7.39
N ALA A 179 5.86 3.55 7.84
CA ALA A 179 5.25 4.18 9.01
C ALA A 179 6.16 4.17 10.25
N GLN A 180 6.98 3.12 10.43
CA GLN A 180 7.92 3.01 11.55
C GLN A 180 9.03 4.06 11.51
N VAL A 181 9.51 4.41 10.33
CA VAL A 181 10.50 5.50 10.17
C VAL A 181 9.86 6.83 10.56
N ALA A 182 8.63 7.08 10.13
CA ALA A 182 7.90 8.30 10.48
C ALA A 182 7.61 8.41 11.98
N ILE A 183 7.14 7.34 12.61
CA ILE A 183 6.81 7.30 14.05
C ILE A 183 8.07 7.52 14.90
N GLN A 184 9.16 6.81 14.58
CA GLN A 184 10.42 6.92 15.34
C GLN A 184 11.09 8.27 15.09
N GLY A 185 11.10 8.74 13.85
CA GLY A 185 11.62 10.07 13.51
C GLY A 185 10.86 11.19 14.21
N GLY A 186 9.51 11.13 14.22
CA GLY A 186 8.69 12.09 14.95
C GLY A 186 8.96 12.10 16.45
N ALA A 187 9.12 10.92 17.08
CA ALA A 187 9.47 10.82 18.48
C ALA A 187 10.88 11.35 18.77
N HIS A 188 11.83 11.10 17.87
CA HIS A 188 13.19 11.63 17.96
C HIS A 188 13.21 13.17 17.91
N VAL A 189 12.56 13.76 16.89
CA VAL A 189 12.45 15.23 16.76
C VAL A 189 11.78 15.85 17.97
N ALA A 190 10.73 15.24 18.52
CA ALA A 190 10.08 15.73 19.74
C ALA A 190 11.06 15.83 20.92
N LYS A 191 11.95 14.84 21.10
CA LYS A 191 13.01 14.88 22.14
C LYS A 191 14.00 16.01 21.87
N LEU A 192 14.44 16.21 20.63
CA LEU A 192 15.37 17.29 20.28
C LEU A 192 14.76 18.67 20.54
N ILE A 193 13.49 18.85 20.19
CA ILE A 193 12.77 20.12 20.46
C ILE A 193 12.64 20.35 21.96
N GLN A 194 12.28 19.31 22.72
CA GLN A 194 12.15 19.40 24.15
C GLN A 194 13.50 19.76 24.82
N ALA A 195 14.59 19.15 24.36
CA ALA A 195 15.94 19.46 24.85
C ALA A 195 16.35 20.93 24.59
N LYS A 196 15.91 21.50 23.48
CA LYS A 196 16.18 22.92 23.14
C LYS A 196 15.34 23.91 23.97
N VAL A 197 14.16 23.52 24.41
CA VAL A 197 13.24 24.37 25.17
C VAL A 197 13.52 24.30 26.67
N ASP A 198 14.02 23.16 27.13
CA ASP A 198 14.34 22.90 28.54
C ASP A 198 15.80 23.31 28.82
N GLU A 199 15.98 24.49 29.44
CA GLU A 199 17.31 25.05 29.79
C GLU A 199 18.10 24.15 30.78
N GLU A 200 17.42 23.28 31.52
CA GLU A 200 18.05 22.33 32.45
C GLU A 200 18.35 20.97 31.76
N SER A 201 17.98 20.80 30.50
CA SER A 201 18.18 19.55 29.78
C SER A 201 19.66 19.29 29.51
N THR A 202 20.12 18.12 29.87
CA THR A 202 21.46 17.60 29.52
C THR A 202 21.45 16.78 28.23
N ALA A 203 20.30 16.71 27.54
CA ALA A 203 20.16 15.96 26.31
C ALA A 203 20.94 16.61 25.17
N ASN A 204 21.49 15.78 24.25
CA ASN A 204 22.20 16.28 23.08
C ASN A 204 21.18 16.82 22.05
N GLU A 205 21.19 18.13 21.82
CA GLU A 205 20.31 18.82 20.86
C GLU A 205 20.55 18.40 19.40
N LYS A 206 21.62 17.69 19.11
CA LYS A 206 22.02 17.21 17.79
C LYS A 206 22.24 15.70 17.76
N GLU A 207 21.51 14.97 18.59
CA GLU A 207 21.58 13.51 18.59
C GLU A 207 21.16 12.97 17.21
N ALA A 208 21.96 12.07 16.62
CA ALA A 208 21.64 11.45 15.35
C ALA A 208 20.44 10.51 15.48
N PHE A 209 19.58 10.49 14.47
CA PHE A 209 18.46 9.58 14.41
C PHE A 209 18.93 8.16 14.09
N ASP A 210 18.73 7.25 15.02
CA ASP A 210 18.99 5.82 14.86
C ASP A 210 17.67 5.06 14.69
N TYR A 211 17.47 4.54 13.47
CA TYR A 211 16.25 3.79 13.12
C TYR A 211 16.35 2.34 13.56
N PHE A 212 15.47 1.92 14.43
CA PHE A 212 15.30 0.53 14.81
C PHE A 212 14.32 -0.20 13.89
N ASP A 213 14.83 -1.10 13.04
CA ASP A 213 13.99 -1.92 12.16
C ASP A 213 13.21 -2.98 12.95
N LYS A 214 11.91 -2.78 13.07
CA LYS A 214 10.98 -3.71 13.74
C LYS A 214 10.52 -4.85 12.83
N GLY A 215 11.02 -4.91 11.59
CA GLY A 215 10.62 -5.89 10.59
C GLY A 215 9.45 -5.44 9.73
N SER A 216 8.99 -6.36 8.88
CA SER A 216 7.95 -6.09 7.89
C SER A 216 6.88 -7.18 7.91
N MET A 217 5.64 -6.78 7.69
CA MET A 217 4.49 -7.68 7.58
C MET A 217 3.58 -7.24 6.44
N ALA A 218 2.97 -8.21 5.75
CA ALA A 218 1.95 -7.93 4.73
C ALA A 218 0.88 -9.02 4.73
N ILE A 219 -0.39 -8.61 4.67
CA ILE A 219 -1.51 -9.54 4.44
C ILE A 219 -1.54 -9.90 2.95
N VAL A 220 -1.63 -11.19 2.65
CA VAL A 220 -1.81 -11.67 1.28
C VAL A 220 -3.29 -11.92 1.00
N LYS A 221 -3.97 -12.50 1.97
CA LYS A 221 -5.42 -12.73 1.98
C LYS A 221 -5.88 -13.02 3.41
N ARG A 222 -7.18 -13.20 3.61
CA ARG A 222 -7.73 -13.65 4.89
C ARG A 222 -7.05 -14.93 5.38
N PHE A 223 -6.66 -14.96 6.64
CA PHE A 223 -5.92 -16.04 7.30
C PHE A 223 -4.54 -16.32 6.71
N ASN A 224 -3.99 -15.42 5.90
CA ASN A 224 -2.67 -15.58 5.34
C ASN A 224 -1.92 -14.25 5.24
N ALA A 225 -0.83 -14.13 5.99
CA ALA A 225 0.10 -13.02 5.91
C ALA A 225 1.54 -13.55 5.84
N VAL A 226 2.46 -12.69 5.48
CA VAL A 226 3.91 -12.93 5.50
C VAL A 226 4.55 -11.98 6.50
N VAL A 227 5.50 -12.49 7.27
CA VAL A 227 6.18 -11.78 8.35
C VAL A 227 7.67 -12.03 8.26
N LYS A 228 8.44 -10.95 8.32
CA LYS A 228 9.89 -10.95 8.39
C LYS A 228 10.35 -10.08 9.55
N LEU A 229 10.95 -10.70 10.56
CA LEU A 229 11.48 -10.04 11.76
C LEU A 229 12.99 -10.36 11.86
N GLY A 230 13.82 -9.43 11.39
CA GLY A 230 15.25 -9.67 11.24
C GLY A 230 15.54 -10.91 10.39
N LYS A 231 16.09 -11.97 10.99
CA LYS A 231 16.38 -13.25 10.33
C LYS A 231 15.21 -14.23 10.35
N THR A 232 14.19 -13.98 11.16
CA THR A 232 13.02 -14.87 11.30
C THR A 232 11.98 -14.56 10.23
N GLU A 233 11.60 -15.59 9.49
CA GLU A 233 10.58 -15.51 8.44
C GLU A 233 9.51 -16.56 8.65
N PHE A 234 8.26 -16.16 8.73
CA PHE A 234 7.11 -17.07 8.80
C PHE A 234 5.90 -16.46 8.08
N GLY A 235 4.82 -17.23 7.96
CA GLY A 235 3.62 -16.74 7.31
C GLY A 235 2.48 -17.78 7.35
N GLY A 236 1.38 -17.47 6.69
CA GLY A 236 0.13 -18.21 6.79
C GLY A 236 -0.70 -17.71 7.96
N PHE A 237 -1.41 -18.61 8.64
CA PHE A 237 -2.30 -18.27 9.75
C PHE A 237 -1.54 -17.64 10.91
N ALA A 238 -0.38 -18.16 11.30
CA ALA A 238 0.45 -17.58 12.36
C ALA A 238 0.89 -16.15 12.02
N GLY A 239 1.30 -15.90 10.76
CA GLY A 239 1.63 -14.57 10.29
C GLY A 239 0.43 -13.62 10.34
N TRP A 240 -0.76 -14.11 10.00
CA TRP A 240 -1.99 -13.32 10.04
C TRP A 240 -2.39 -12.94 11.48
N VAL A 241 -2.29 -13.85 12.43
CA VAL A 241 -2.52 -13.56 13.86
C VAL A 241 -1.51 -12.55 14.38
N ALA A 242 -0.23 -12.70 14.05
CA ALA A 242 0.81 -11.74 14.42
C ALA A 242 0.52 -10.35 13.84
N TRP A 243 0.07 -10.28 12.58
CA TRP A 243 -0.31 -9.02 11.93
C TRP A 243 -1.47 -8.34 12.66
N LEU A 244 -2.55 -9.10 12.98
CA LEU A 244 -3.70 -8.56 13.75
C LEU A 244 -3.26 -8.00 15.10
N GLY A 245 -2.48 -8.77 15.86
CA GLY A 245 -2.00 -8.38 17.19
C GLY A 245 -1.16 -7.10 17.13
N LEU A 246 -0.20 -7.03 16.20
CA LEU A 246 0.65 -5.85 16.04
C LEU A 246 -0.18 -4.62 15.69
N HIS A 247 -1.02 -4.72 14.67
CA HIS A 247 -1.81 -3.56 14.20
C HIS A 247 -2.77 -3.06 15.27
N LEU A 248 -3.37 -3.95 16.06
CA LEU A 248 -4.22 -3.56 17.18
C LEU A 248 -3.46 -2.75 18.24
N THR A 249 -2.18 -3.07 18.50
CA THR A 249 -1.37 -2.31 19.48
C THR A 249 -1.10 -0.87 19.02
N TYR A 250 -1.01 -0.64 17.70
CA TYR A 250 -0.80 0.70 17.14
C TYR A 250 -2.08 1.54 17.02
N VAL A 251 -3.26 0.95 17.20
CA VAL A 251 -4.50 1.72 17.27
C VAL A 251 -4.52 2.56 18.55
N ILE A 252 -4.67 3.87 18.41
CA ILE A 252 -4.65 4.81 19.51
C ILE A 252 -6.00 4.79 20.26
N GLY A 253 -5.93 4.63 21.57
CA GLY A 253 -7.08 4.69 22.47
C GLY A 253 -7.83 3.35 22.62
N LEU A 254 -8.21 3.03 23.84
CA LEU A 254 -8.91 1.78 24.19
C LEU A 254 -10.24 1.63 23.44
N ARG A 255 -11.02 2.71 23.34
CA ARG A 255 -12.29 2.71 22.61
C ARG A 255 -12.13 2.29 21.15
N SER A 256 -11.12 2.83 20.48
CA SER A 256 -10.83 2.51 19.09
C SER A 256 -10.35 1.07 18.95
N ARG A 257 -9.51 0.58 19.85
CA ARG A 257 -9.07 -0.83 19.87
C ARG A 257 -10.24 -1.79 20.02
N LEU A 258 -11.16 -1.52 20.94
CA LEU A 258 -12.36 -2.33 21.13
C LEU A 258 -13.27 -2.31 19.89
N ALA A 259 -13.49 -1.13 19.29
CA ALA A 259 -14.26 -1.01 18.07
C ALA A 259 -13.66 -1.82 16.92
N VAL A 260 -12.32 -1.75 16.73
CA VAL A 260 -11.60 -2.54 15.72
C VAL A 260 -11.72 -4.03 15.99
N LEU A 261 -11.56 -4.48 17.25
CA LEU A 261 -11.73 -5.89 17.62
C LEU A 261 -13.13 -6.41 17.30
N VAL A 262 -14.18 -5.67 17.67
CA VAL A 262 -15.56 -6.05 17.36
C VAL A 262 -15.79 -6.11 15.86
N ASN A 263 -15.35 -5.10 15.11
CA ASN A 263 -15.47 -5.10 13.65
C ASN A 263 -14.72 -6.27 12.99
N TRP A 264 -13.52 -6.58 13.46
CA TRP A 264 -12.78 -7.73 12.95
C TRP A 264 -13.46 -9.06 13.28
N ALA A 265 -13.96 -9.23 14.54
CA ALA A 265 -14.67 -10.42 14.95
C ALA A 265 -15.95 -10.61 14.11
N THR A 266 -16.75 -9.55 13.93
CA THR A 266 -17.94 -9.61 13.08
C THR A 266 -17.59 -9.95 11.63
N ASN A 267 -16.60 -9.30 11.02
CA ASN A 267 -16.17 -9.59 9.66
C ASN A 267 -15.57 -11.00 9.48
N ILE A 268 -14.97 -11.58 10.54
CA ILE A 268 -14.46 -12.95 10.51
C ILE A 268 -15.62 -13.96 10.64
N LEU A 269 -16.63 -13.67 11.44
CA LEU A 269 -17.74 -14.58 11.70
C LEU A 269 -18.83 -14.47 10.63
N SER A 270 -19.13 -13.27 10.14
CA SER A 270 -20.12 -13.04 9.09
C SER A 270 -19.49 -13.11 7.70
N ARG A 271 -20.28 -13.54 6.71
CA ARG A 271 -19.94 -13.39 5.30
C ARG A 271 -20.36 -12.03 4.76
N ASP A 272 -21.22 -11.34 5.50
CA ASP A 272 -21.79 -10.04 5.15
C ASP A 272 -20.78 -8.96 5.49
N ARG A 273 -20.22 -8.36 4.46
CA ARG A 273 -19.44 -7.12 4.58
C ARG A 273 -20.34 -6.02 4.08
N GLY A 274 -20.52 -4.94 4.85
CA GLY A 274 -21.24 -3.74 4.41
C GLY A 274 -20.65 -3.02 3.20
N ASN A 275 -19.99 -3.77 2.30
CA ASN A 275 -19.30 -3.29 1.11
C ASN A 275 -20.25 -2.83 -0.01
N LEU A 276 -21.54 -3.11 0.14
CA LEU A 276 -22.58 -2.64 -0.78
C LEU A 276 -23.14 -1.28 -0.37
N GLU A 277 -22.81 -0.77 0.81
CA GLU A 277 -23.22 0.55 1.24
C GLU A 277 -22.38 1.64 0.57
N ILE A 278 -23.02 2.45 -0.25
CA ILE A 278 -22.42 3.66 -0.82
C ILE A 278 -22.65 4.80 0.17
N THR A 279 -21.58 5.30 0.79
CA THR A 279 -21.70 6.44 1.69
C THR A 279 -22.14 7.71 0.96
N THR A 280 -22.78 8.64 1.70
CA THR A 280 -23.21 9.93 1.12
C THR A 280 -22.03 10.69 0.50
N GLN A 281 -20.85 10.62 1.09
CA GLN A 281 -19.63 11.26 0.54
C GLN A 281 -19.23 10.66 -0.80
N GLN A 282 -19.24 9.33 -0.94
CA GLN A 282 -18.94 8.65 -2.21
C GLN A 282 -19.98 9.00 -3.29
N ARG A 283 -21.26 9.11 -2.93
CA ARG A 283 -22.33 9.53 -3.84
C ARG A 283 -22.12 10.97 -4.31
N ILE A 284 -21.76 11.89 -3.42
CA ILE A 284 -21.49 13.30 -3.77
C ILE A 284 -20.26 13.38 -4.68
N ALA A 285 -19.16 12.72 -4.34
CA ALA A 285 -17.94 12.70 -5.15
C ALA A 285 -18.21 12.17 -6.56
N ARG A 286 -18.97 11.08 -6.69
CA ARG A 286 -19.37 10.51 -7.99
C ARG A 286 -20.21 11.47 -8.81
N ASN A 287 -21.15 12.20 -8.19
CA ASN A 287 -21.98 13.18 -8.88
C ASN A 287 -21.17 14.40 -9.38
N ILE A 288 -20.11 14.79 -8.66
CA ILE A 288 -19.20 15.87 -9.10
C ILE A 288 -18.38 15.41 -10.31
N ILE A 289 -17.82 14.20 -10.27
CA ILE A 289 -17.06 13.63 -11.39
C ILE A 289 -17.94 13.55 -12.65
N ASN A 290 -19.13 12.95 -12.54
CA ASN A 290 -20.05 12.81 -13.66
C ASN A 290 -20.54 14.16 -14.25
N LYS A 291 -20.50 15.25 -13.48
CA LYS A 291 -20.81 16.60 -13.97
C LYS A 291 -19.66 17.23 -14.75
N ASN A 292 -18.44 16.85 -14.43
CA ASN A 292 -17.23 17.38 -15.10
C ASN A 292 -16.88 16.61 -16.38
N GLU A 293 -17.50 15.44 -16.61
CA GLU A 293 -17.37 14.63 -17.83
C GLU A 293 -18.43 14.92 -18.89
N LYS A 294 -19.37 15.83 -18.63
CA LYS A 294 -20.37 16.37 -19.58
C LYS A 294 -20.01 17.79 -20.00
#